data_5966f832377a4500bcb5cdd131d88397
#
_entry.id   5966f832377a4500bcb5cdd131d88397
#
_cell.length_a   1.000
_cell.length_b   1.000
_cell.length_c   1.000
_cell.angle_alpha   90.00
_cell.angle_beta   90.00
_cell.angle_gamma   90.00
#
_symmetry.space_group_name_H-M   'P 1'
#
loop_
_entity.id
_entity.type
_entity.pdbx_description
1 polymer ?
#
loop_
_entity_poly.entity_id
_entity_poly.type
_entity_poly.pdbx_seq_one_letter_code
_entity_poly.pdbx_strand_id
1 'polypeptide(L)'
;MKTNYVFISIFSWMFLISCNQKQESKTETIEVATENKVVESVVIQQQSQSDTLRGSLKALATGKIGNTVVTINYYSPAVRGRVIWGGLVPMNQVWVTGAHKATTVEFEGSVKIGDVEIPAGKYGLFTIPTKDEWIIIINRNWDQHLTDEYDQKDDLVRIKAKPELEEVNQERLRYVIERKERKSGEIIMYWEKLGVSMPISAID
;
A
#
# COMPACT_ATOMS: atom_id res chain seq x y z
N MET A 1 -28.16 60.68 -53.30
CA MET A 1 -27.95 59.23 -53.11
C MET A 1 -27.30 59.05 -51.72
N LYS A 2 -28.07 58.61 -50.72
CA LYS A 2 -27.61 58.34 -49.36
C LYS A 2 -27.64 56.85 -49.13
N THR A 3 -26.49 56.25 -48.95
CA THR A 3 -26.34 54.80 -48.66
C THR A 3 -26.22 54.63 -47.16
N ASN A 4 -27.25 53.91 -46.60
CA ASN A 4 -27.27 53.60 -45.17
C ASN A 4 -26.52 52.24 -44.96
N TYR A 5 -25.53 52.25 -44.12
CA TYR A 5 -24.89 51.02 -43.60
C TYR A 5 -25.55 50.64 -42.28
N VAL A 6 -26.10 49.43 -42.23
CA VAL A 6 -26.65 48.82 -41.04
C VAL A 6 -25.49 48.04 -40.37
N PHE A 7 -25.14 48.45 -39.17
CA PHE A 7 -24.21 47.69 -38.31
C PHE A 7 -25.00 46.60 -37.54
N ILE A 8 -24.74 45.34 -37.83
CA ILE A 8 -25.23 44.22 -37.06
C ILE A 8 -24.20 43.94 -35.97
N SER A 9 -24.54 44.25 -34.70
CA SER A 9 -23.76 43.91 -33.53
C SER A 9 -24.07 42.47 -33.14
N ILE A 10 -23.09 41.56 -33.30
CA ILE A 10 -23.16 40.19 -32.83
C ILE A 10 -22.67 40.17 -31.38
N PHE A 11 -23.60 40.02 -30.45
CA PHE A 11 -23.32 39.83 -29.03
C PHE A 11 -22.95 38.36 -28.81
N SER A 12 -21.62 38.09 -28.67
CA SER A 12 -21.09 36.78 -28.33
C SER A 12 -21.29 36.53 -26.84
N TRP A 13 -22.21 35.65 -26.48
CA TRP A 13 -22.49 35.21 -25.13
C TRP A 13 -21.49 34.10 -24.78
N MET A 14 -20.46 34.46 -24.02
CA MET A 14 -19.45 33.54 -23.54
C MET A 14 -20.00 32.80 -22.33
N PHE A 15 -20.48 31.56 -22.53
CA PHE A 15 -20.81 30.65 -21.45
C PHE A 15 -19.51 30.16 -20.77
N LEU A 16 -19.26 30.67 -19.56
CA LEU A 16 -18.26 30.09 -18.66
C LEU A 16 -18.83 28.77 -18.10
N ILE A 17 -18.45 27.65 -18.70
CA ILE A 17 -18.70 26.34 -18.12
C ILE A 17 -17.63 26.13 -17.04
N SER A 18 -18.01 26.34 -15.78
CA SER A 18 -17.24 25.95 -14.62
C SER A 18 -17.33 24.43 -14.49
N CYS A 19 -16.33 23.70 -15.01
CA CYS A 19 -16.17 22.28 -14.75
C CYS A 19 -15.68 22.09 -13.31
N ASN A 20 -16.61 21.79 -12.42
CA ASN A 20 -16.30 21.26 -11.09
C ASN A 20 -15.95 19.78 -11.25
N GLN A 21 -14.65 19.48 -11.45
CA GLN A 21 -14.16 18.10 -11.48
C GLN A 21 -14.19 17.52 -10.06
N LYS A 22 -15.27 16.81 -9.79
CA LYS A 22 -15.34 15.89 -8.67
C LYS A 22 -14.42 14.71 -9.00
N GLN A 23 -13.27 14.67 -8.37
CA GLN A 23 -12.30 13.58 -8.53
C GLN A 23 -12.87 12.32 -7.85
N GLU A 24 -13.56 11.50 -8.65
CA GLU A 24 -13.93 10.14 -8.22
C GLU A 24 -12.67 9.27 -8.19
N SER A 25 -12.32 8.77 -7.01
CA SER A 25 -11.28 7.77 -6.86
C SER A 25 -11.72 6.47 -7.52
N LYS A 26 -11.20 6.19 -8.71
CA LYS A 26 -11.41 4.91 -9.39
C LYS A 26 -10.72 3.80 -8.60
N THR A 27 -11.51 2.89 -8.06
CA THR A 27 -11.04 1.59 -7.57
C THR A 27 -10.89 0.69 -8.80
N GLU A 28 -9.67 0.43 -9.23
CA GLU A 28 -9.40 -0.49 -10.33
C GLU A 28 -9.35 -1.91 -9.78
N THR A 29 -10.31 -2.74 -10.19
CA THR A 29 -10.39 -4.16 -9.85
C THR A 29 -9.60 -4.95 -10.89
N ILE A 30 -8.59 -5.70 -10.45
CA ILE A 30 -7.84 -6.60 -11.33
C ILE A 30 -8.44 -8.00 -11.18
N GLU A 31 -9.07 -8.50 -12.23
CA GLU A 31 -9.49 -9.91 -12.34
C GLU A 31 -8.27 -10.77 -12.67
N VAL A 32 -7.90 -11.67 -11.76
CA VAL A 32 -6.98 -12.77 -12.06
C VAL A 32 -7.82 -14.03 -12.23
N ALA A 33 -7.99 -14.43 -13.49
CA ALA A 33 -8.72 -15.64 -13.84
C ALA A 33 -7.87 -16.89 -13.58
N THR A 34 -8.17 -17.61 -12.51
CA THR A 34 -7.88 -19.05 -12.38
C THR A 34 -9.08 -19.72 -11.73
N GLU A 35 -9.53 -20.82 -12.30
CA GLU A 35 -10.68 -21.61 -11.85
C GLU A 35 -10.59 -21.97 -10.37
N ASN A 36 -11.64 -21.67 -9.65
CA ASN A 36 -12.07 -21.94 -8.30
C ASN A 36 -11.98 -20.73 -7.33
N LYS A 37 -13.17 -20.10 -7.20
CA LYS A 37 -13.49 -19.08 -6.20
C LYS A 37 -12.62 -17.81 -6.31
N VAL A 38 -13.05 -16.93 -7.20
CA VAL A 38 -12.51 -15.57 -7.34
C VAL A 38 -12.52 -14.87 -5.98
N VAL A 39 -11.37 -14.77 -5.38
CA VAL A 39 -11.16 -13.92 -4.21
C VAL A 39 -10.69 -12.59 -4.73
N GLU A 40 -11.65 -11.73 -4.98
CA GLU A 40 -11.42 -10.39 -5.49
C GLU A 40 -10.54 -9.61 -4.52
N SER A 41 -9.31 -9.30 -4.93
CA SER A 41 -8.40 -8.43 -4.17
C SER A 41 -8.38 -7.06 -4.83
N VAL A 42 -8.38 -6.00 -4.03
CA VAL A 42 -8.38 -4.62 -4.52
C VAL A 42 -7.00 -3.98 -4.39
N VAL A 43 -6.68 -3.04 -5.27
CA VAL A 43 -5.50 -2.18 -5.13
C VAL A 43 -5.92 -0.94 -4.33
N ILE A 44 -5.29 -0.72 -3.18
CA ILE A 44 -5.57 0.44 -2.34
C ILE A 44 -4.82 1.65 -2.90
N GLN A 45 -5.58 2.66 -3.29
CA GLN A 45 -5.04 3.94 -3.75
C GLN A 45 -4.75 4.89 -2.57
N GLN A 46 -4.01 5.94 -2.82
CA GLN A 46 -3.82 7.01 -1.86
C GLN A 46 -5.17 7.70 -1.62
N GLN A 47 -5.59 7.77 -0.35
CA GLN A 47 -6.84 8.40 0.05
C GLN A 47 -6.74 9.03 1.43
N SER A 48 -7.14 10.28 1.55
CA SER A 48 -7.09 11.04 2.81
C SER A 48 -8.40 11.00 3.60
N GLN A 49 -9.50 10.60 2.97
CA GLN A 49 -10.83 10.61 3.56
C GLN A 49 -11.38 9.18 3.74
N SER A 50 -12.21 9.00 4.75
CA SER A 50 -12.92 7.74 4.98
C SER A 50 -13.83 7.39 3.82
N ASP A 51 -13.77 6.12 3.38
CA ASP A 51 -14.73 5.53 2.46
C ASP A 51 -15.94 4.94 3.19
N THR A 52 -16.92 4.48 2.45
CA THR A 52 -18.14 3.83 2.97
C THR A 52 -17.99 2.32 3.15
N LEU A 53 -16.86 1.73 2.73
CA LEU A 53 -16.63 0.29 2.73
C LEU A 53 -16.41 -0.23 4.15
N ARG A 54 -17.08 -1.31 4.51
CA ARG A 54 -16.97 -1.91 5.86
C ARG A 54 -15.81 -2.90 5.94
N GLY A 55 -15.28 -3.05 7.17
CA GLY A 55 -14.22 -4.03 7.47
C GLY A 55 -12.86 -3.68 6.86
N SER A 56 -11.96 -4.66 6.94
CA SER A 56 -10.66 -4.60 6.27
C SER A 56 -10.78 -5.27 4.91
N LEU A 57 -10.41 -4.54 3.86
CA LEU A 57 -10.51 -5.04 2.49
C LEU A 57 -9.37 -6.02 2.22
N LYS A 58 -9.64 -7.10 1.50
CA LYS A 58 -8.58 -7.93 0.94
C LYS A 58 -7.90 -7.15 -0.18
N ALA A 59 -6.59 -6.97 -0.08
CA ALA A 59 -5.84 -6.07 -0.94
C ALA A 59 -4.57 -6.72 -1.49
N LEU A 60 -4.14 -6.20 -2.62
CA LEU A 60 -2.95 -6.61 -3.35
C LEU A 60 -2.11 -5.37 -3.67
N ALA A 61 -0.79 -5.47 -3.48
CA ALA A 61 0.19 -4.56 -4.06
C ALA A 61 1.23 -5.39 -4.83
N THR A 62 1.59 -4.94 -6.02
CA THR A 62 2.61 -5.59 -6.83
C THR A 62 3.54 -4.57 -7.46
N GLY A 63 4.78 -4.94 -7.67
CA GLY A 63 5.78 -4.11 -8.31
C GLY A 63 7.00 -4.94 -8.73
N LYS A 64 7.94 -4.30 -9.43
CA LYS A 64 9.13 -4.97 -9.94
C LYS A 64 10.40 -4.24 -9.49
N ILE A 65 11.32 -4.98 -8.88
CA ILE A 65 12.64 -4.50 -8.46
C ILE A 65 13.69 -5.36 -9.18
N GLY A 66 14.51 -4.73 -10.01
CA GLY A 66 15.34 -5.48 -10.95
C GLY A 66 14.49 -6.32 -11.88
N ASN A 67 14.75 -7.62 -11.94
CA ASN A 67 13.97 -8.62 -12.68
C ASN A 67 12.94 -9.34 -11.78
N THR A 68 12.96 -9.10 -10.47
CA THR A 68 12.10 -9.78 -9.51
C THR A 68 10.76 -9.07 -9.38
N VAL A 69 9.67 -9.81 -9.54
CA VAL A 69 8.33 -9.35 -9.16
C VAL A 69 8.17 -9.55 -7.65
N VAL A 70 7.63 -8.53 -7.01
CA VAL A 70 7.28 -8.53 -5.58
C VAL A 70 5.78 -8.38 -5.47
N THR A 71 5.14 -9.28 -4.74
CA THR A 71 3.69 -9.27 -4.52
C THR A 71 3.38 -9.28 -3.04
N ILE A 72 2.54 -8.35 -2.58
CA ILE A 72 2.08 -8.28 -1.19
C ILE A 72 0.58 -8.51 -1.15
N ASN A 73 0.14 -9.55 -0.43
CA ASN A 73 -1.26 -9.80 -0.14
C ASN A 73 -1.55 -9.48 1.32
N TYR A 74 -2.55 -8.67 1.58
CA TYR A 74 -2.86 -8.18 2.92
C TYR A 74 -4.34 -7.86 3.10
N TYR A 75 -4.75 -7.64 4.33
CA TYR A 75 -6.04 -7.03 4.64
C TYR A 75 -5.81 -5.58 5.05
N SER A 76 -6.50 -4.67 4.39
CA SER A 76 -6.35 -3.23 4.54
C SER A 76 -7.40 -2.66 5.51
N PRO A 77 -7.06 -2.44 6.79
CA PRO A 77 -7.93 -1.73 7.71
C PRO A 77 -7.97 -0.23 7.40
N ALA A 78 -9.07 0.43 7.79
CA ALA A 78 -9.24 1.88 7.69
C ALA A 78 -9.04 2.57 9.04
N VAL A 79 -8.62 3.83 9.05
CA VAL A 79 -8.45 4.64 10.27
C VAL A 79 -9.79 4.91 10.95
N ARG A 80 -10.77 5.43 10.22
CA ARG A 80 -12.13 5.75 10.72
C ARG A 80 -12.13 6.53 12.04
N GLY A 81 -11.27 7.53 12.13
CA GLY A 81 -11.15 8.37 13.31
C GLY A 81 -10.65 7.67 14.58
N ARG A 82 -10.15 6.44 14.48
CA ARG A 82 -9.60 5.69 15.63
C ARG A 82 -8.15 6.09 15.89
N VAL A 83 -7.73 5.94 17.13
CA VAL A 83 -6.32 5.94 17.49
C VAL A 83 -5.71 4.63 16.97
N ILE A 84 -4.76 4.74 16.06
CA ILE A 84 -4.11 3.58 15.45
C ILE A 84 -2.96 3.11 16.34
N TRP A 85 -1.94 3.90 16.51
CA TRP A 85 -0.70 3.54 17.19
C TRP A 85 -0.88 3.60 18.71
N GLY A 86 -0.73 2.47 19.39
CA GLY A 86 -1.03 2.30 20.80
C GLY A 86 -2.51 2.13 21.14
N GLY A 87 -3.40 2.24 20.13
CA GLY A 87 -4.83 1.95 20.25
C GLY A 87 -5.19 0.64 19.52
N LEU A 88 -5.46 0.73 18.22
CA LEU A 88 -5.80 -0.45 17.41
C LEU A 88 -4.59 -1.38 17.20
N VAL A 89 -3.41 -0.82 17.02
CA VAL A 89 -2.15 -1.54 16.87
C VAL A 89 -1.35 -1.38 18.17
N PRO A 90 -1.08 -2.48 18.89
CA PRO A 90 -0.31 -2.42 20.13
C PRO A 90 1.14 -2.05 19.84
N MET A 91 1.73 -1.20 20.68
CA MET A 91 3.15 -0.85 20.62
C MET A 91 4.00 -1.94 21.25
N ASN A 92 5.24 -2.10 20.76
CA ASN A 92 6.24 -3.05 21.28
C ASN A 92 5.82 -4.53 21.20
N GLN A 93 4.89 -4.85 20.32
CA GLN A 93 4.42 -6.22 20.08
C GLN A 93 4.44 -6.54 18.59
N VAL A 94 4.56 -7.82 18.27
CA VAL A 94 4.48 -8.26 16.87
C VAL A 94 3.08 -8.03 16.35
N TRP A 95 3.01 -7.39 15.18
CA TRP A 95 1.78 -7.10 14.47
C TRP A 95 1.85 -7.65 13.04
N VAL A 96 0.76 -8.21 12.55
CA VAL A 96 0.62 -8.77 11.19
C VAL A 96 0.75 -7.74 10.06
N THR A 97 0.98 -6.50 10.40
CA THR A 97 1.12 -5.37 9.48
C THR A 97 -0.05 -5.28 8.50
N GLY A 98 -1.24 -5.53 9.05
CA GLY A 98 -2.51 -5.64 8.35
C GLY A 98 -3.65 -5.99 9.31
N ALA A 99 -4.55 -6.88 8.88
CA ALA A 99 -5.66 -7.38 9.68
C ALA A 99 -5.99 -8.83 9.28
N HIS A 100 -6.70 -9.56 10.13
CA HIS A 100 -7.18 -10.93 9.96
C HIS A 100 -6.07 -11.97 9.78
N LYS A 101 -5.60 -12.18 8.56
CA LYS A 101 -4.47 -13.08 8.27
C LYS A 101 -3.16 -12.30 8.24
N ALA A 102 -2.06 -13.00 8.44
CA ALA A 102 -0.74 -12.43 8.25
C ALA A 102 -0.61 -11.79 6.86
N THR A 103 -0.03 -10.61 6.81
CA THR A 103 0.39 -10.00 5.55
C THR A 103 1.48 -10.86 4.95
N THR A 104 1.39 -11.16 3.66
CA THR A 104 2.39 -11.96 2.97
C THR A 104 3.12 -11.14 1.93
N VAL A 105 4.42 -11.40 1.80
CA VAL A 105 5.26 -10.92 0.72
C VAL A 105 5.79 -12.11 -0.06
N GLU A 106 5.66 -12.06 -1.39
CA GLU A 106 6.16 -13.07 -2.31
C GLU A 106 7.17 -12.45 -3.26
N PHE A 107 8.31 -13.13 -3.40
CA PHE A 107 9.41 -12.76 -4.29
C PHE A 107 9.54 -13.82 -5.38
N GLU A 108 9.43 -13.44 -6.66
CA GLU A 108 9.63 -14.38 -7.78
C GLU A 108 11.11 -14.73 -8.00
N GLY A 109 12.03 -13.89 -7.55
CA GLY A 109 13.47 -14.13 -7.55
C GLY A 109 14.08 -13.86 -6.18
N SER A 110 15.32 -14.29 -5.96
CA SER A 110 16.05 -14.01 -4.71
C SER A 110 16.27 -12.52 -4.51
N VAL A 111 16.16 -12.07 -3.27
CA VAL A 111 16.32 -10.67 -2.89
C VAL A 111 17.26 -10.55 -1.70
N LYS A 112 17.84 -9.37 -1.53
CA LYS A 112 18.61 -9.00 -0.35
C LYS A 112 17.86 -7.96 0.47
N ILE A 113 17.67 -8.23 1.76
CA ILE A 113 17.06 -7.32 2.74
C ILE A 113 18.07 -7.13 3.88
N GLY A 114 18.55 -5.90 4.07
CA GLY A 114 19.72 -5.66 4.90
C GLY A 114 20.95 -6.43 4.37
N ASP A 115 21.56 -7.28 5.20
CA ASP A 115 22.67 -8.14 4.80
C ASP A 115 22.27 -9.59 4.52
N VAL A 116 20.97 -9.92 4.56
CA VAL A 116 20.47 -11.28 4.42
C VAL A 116 19.90 -11.51 3.03
N GLU A 117 20.31 -12.61 2.41
CA GLU A 117 19.67 -13.12 1.19
C GLU A 117 18.39 -13.89 1.53
N ILE A 118 17.31 -13.53 0.89
CA ILE A 118 16.02 -14.20 0.99
C ILE A 118 15.74 -14.89 -0.35
N PRO A 119 15.65 -16.23 -0.37
CA PRO A 119 15.32 -16.95 -1.60
C PRO A 119 13.97 -16.54 -2.20
N ALA A 120 13.76 -16.83 -3.48
CA ALA A 120 12.44 -16.77 -4.09
C ALA A 120 11.44 -17.59 -3.25
N GLY A 121 10.24 -17.05 -3.02
CA GLY A 121 9.25 -17.69 -2.18
C GLY A 121 8.27 -16.72 -1.54
N LYS A 122 7.37 -17.28 -0.74
CA LYS A 122 6.32 -16.56 -0.01
C LYS A 122 6.60 -16.58 1.49
N TYR A 123 6.46 -15.42 2.11
CA TYR A 123 6.83 -15.19 3.50
C TYR A 123 5.78 -14.34 4.22
N GLY A 124 5.74 -14.45 5.54
CA GLY A 124 5.00 -13.53 6.39
C GLY A 124 5.76 -12.22 6.57
N LEU A 125 5.07 -11.11 6.47
CA LEU A 125 5.57 -9.77 6.76
C LEU A 125 4.94 -9.27 8.05
N PHE A 126 5.75 -9.15 9.09
CA PHE A 126 5.36 -8.64 10.40
C PHE A 126 6.14 -7.40 10.76
N THR A 127 5.62 -6.63 11.69
CA THR A 127 6.35 -5.51 12.28
C THR A 127 6.19 -5.47 13.79
N ILE A 128 7.14 -4.82 14.46
CA ILE A 128 7.02 -4.41 15.85
C ILE A 128 7.06 -2.89 15.87
N PRO A 129 5.92 -2.21 15.96
CA PRO A 129 5.86 -0.76 16.07
C PRO A 129 6.43 -0.29 17.40
N THR A 130 7.34 0.67 17.37
CA THR A 130 7.79 1.39 18.55
C THR A 130 7.70 2.90 18.29
N LYS A 131 7.96 3.71 19.29
CA LYS A 131 7.85 5.16 19.16
C LYS A 131 8.85 5.74 18.14
N ASP A 132 10.08 5.24 18.16
CA ASP A 132 11.19 5.88 17.46
C ASP A 132 11.73 5.02 16.30
N GLU A 133 11.60 3.71 16.41
CA GLU A 133 12.17 2.78 15.43
C GLU A 133 11.35 1.49 15.39
N TRP A 134 10.86 1.12 14.20
CA TRP A 134 10.13 -0.12 14.00
C TRP A 134 11.09 -1.27 13.66
N ILE A 135 10.68 -2.49 13.97
CA ILE A 135 11.34 -3.69 13.47
C ILE A 135 10.46 -4.29 12.39
N ILE A 136 10.99 -4.47 11.18
CA ILE A 136 10.35 -5.18 10.08
C ILE A 136 10.90 -6.59 10.05
N ILE A 137 10.02 -7.59 9.89
CA ILE A 137 10.32 -9.01 10.01
C ILE A 137 9.84 -9.74 8.76
N ILE A 138 10.70 -10.56 8.17
CA ILE A 138 10.32 -11.57 7.19
C ILE A 138 10.40 -12.94 7.86
N ASN A 139 9.27 -13.64 7.90
CA ASN A 139 9.12 -14.90 8.64
C ASN A 139 8.67 -16.04 7.70
N ARG A 140 9.14 -17.26 7.93
CA ARG A 140 8.77 -18.44 7.12
C ARG A 140 7.32 -18.85 7.26
N ASN A 141 6.73 -18.68 8.45
CA ASN A 141 5.35 -19.06 8.74
C ASN A 141 4.40 -17.91 8.30
N TRP A 142 3.95 -17.97 7.05
CA TRP A 142 3.10 -16.96 6.45
C TRP A 142 1.59 -17.29 6.49
N ASP A 143 1.20 -18.59 6.63
CA ASP A 143 -0.21 -19.00 6.59
C ASP A 143 -0.79 -19.09 7.99
N GLN A 144 -1.01 -17.98 8.63
CA GLN A 144 -1.55 -17.92 9.97
C GLN A 144 -2.60 -16.82 10.14
N HIS A 145 -3.46 -17.00 11.15
CA HIS A 145 -4.40 -15.96 11.59
C HIS A 145 -3.70 -15.02 12.58
N LEU A 146 -3.71 -13.74 12.28
CA LEU A 146 -2.98 -12.74 13.07
C LEU A 146 -1.54 -13.21 13.39
N THR A 147 -1.15 -13.20 14.65
CA THR A 147 0.15 -13.63 15.16
C THR A 147 0.06 -14.91 15.99
N ASP A 148 -1.03 -15.69 15.81
CA ASP A 148 -1.37 -16.81 16.70
C ASP A 148 -0.31 -17.91 16.68
N GLU A 149 0.35 -18.10 15.52
CA GLU A 149 1.41 -19.09 15.33
C GLU A 149 2.79 -18.46 15.04
N TYR A 150 2.96 -17.19 15.41
CA TYR A 150 4.23 -16.53 15.21
C TYR A 150 5.31 -17.08 16.15
N ASP A 151 6.41 -17.59 15.58
CA ASP A 151 7.63 -17.96 16.30
C ASP A 151 8.82 -17.15 15.74
N GLN A 152 9.55 -16.49 16.60
CA GLN A 152 10.75 -15.74 16.23
C GLN A 152 11.85 -16.63 15.62
N LYS A 153 11.83 -17.94 15.88
CA LYS A 153 12.79 -18.90 15.30
C LYS A 153 12.63 -19.02 13.78
N ASP A 154 11.44 -18.68 13.28
CA ASP A 154 11.13 -18.70 11.85
C ASP A 154 11.44 -17.37 11.16
N ASP A 155 11.96 -16.37 11.89
CA ASP A 155 12.41 -15.12 11.29
C ASP A 155 13.66 -15.36 10.43
N LEU A 156 13.57 -14.94 9.17
CA LEU A 156 14.70 -14.94 8.25
C LEU A 156 15.55 -13.69 8.42
N VAL A 157 14.90 -12.57 8.63
CA VAL A 157 15.55 -11.27 8.81
C VAL A 157 14.69 -10.36 9.68
N ARG A 158 15.35 -9.57 10.50
CA ARG A 158 14.81 -8.44 11.25
C ARG A 158 15.62 -7.21 10.91
N ILE A 159 14.98 -6.19 10.39
CA ILE A 159 15.62 -4.90 10.11
C ILE A 159 14.93 -3.79 10.88
N LYS A 160 15.71 -2.79 11.22
CA LYS A 160 15.22 -1.56 11.83
C LYS A 160 14.79 -0.57 10.76
N ALA A 161 13.66 0.07 10.96
CA ALA A 161 13.12 1.09 10.08
C ALA A 161 12.60 2.27 10.90
N LYS A 162 12.98 3.48 10.54
CA LYS A 162 12.43 4.68 11.16
C LYS A 162 11.11 5.01 10.51
N PRO A 163 10.00 5.15 11.28
CA PRO A 163 8.75 5.65 10.73
C PRO A 163 8.90 7.13 10.35
N GLU A 164 8.37 7.50 9.21
CA GLU A 164 8.36 8.86 8.70
C GLU A 164 6.94 9.44 8.80
N LEU A 165 6.86 10.73 9.13
CA LEU A 165 5.59 11.44 9.14
C LEU A 165 5.23 11.87 7.72
N GLU A 166 4.02 11.49 7.31
CA GLU A 166 3.45 11.85 6.03
C GLU A 166 2.61 13.13 6.13
N GLU A 167 2.72 13.99 5.14
CA GLU A 167 1.88 15.21 5.06
C GLU A 167 0.41 14.86 4.85
N VAL A 168 0.15 13.82 4.06
CA VAL A 168 -1.20 13.39 3.67
C VAL A 168 -1.59 12.16 4.48
N ASN A 169 -2.76 12.23 5.13
CA ASN A 169 -3.34 11.07 5.79
C ASN A 169 -3.63 9.96 4.79
N GLN A 170 -3.27 8.72 5.13
CA GLN A 170 -3.65 7.52 4.39
C GLN A 170 -4.73 6.77 5.17
N GLU A 171 -5.99 6.88 4.73
CA GLU A 171 -7.14 6.35 5.45
C GLU A 171 -7.13 4.82 5.55
N ARG A 172 -6.79 4.10 4.46
CA ARG A 172 -6.63 2.65 4.48
C ARG A 172 -5.17 2.27 4.41
N LEU A 173 -4.78 1.28 5.20
CA LEU A 173 -3.45 0.70 5.12
C LEU A 173 -3.14 0.32 3.67
N ARG A 174 -2.02 0.82 3.16
CA ARG A 174 -1.60 0.68 1.77
C ARG A 174 -0.15 0.26 1.69
N TYR A 175 0.14 -0.66 0.77
CA TYR A 175 1.52 -0.98 0.38
C TYR A 175 1.85 -0.41 -0.99
N VAL A 176 3.10 -0.01 -1.16
CA VAL A 176 3.69 0.41 -2.44
C VAL A 176 5.03 -0.30 -2.59
N ILE A 177 5.31 -0.81 -3.78
CA ILE A 177 6.63 -1.30 -4.17
C ILE A 177 7.22 -0.25 -5.12
N GLU A 178 8.25 0.43 -4.68
CA GLU A 178 8.88 1.51 -5.44
C GLU A 178 10.30 1.14 -5.85
N ARG A 179 10.56 1.16 -7.16
CA ARG A 179 11.91 0.99 -7.67
C ARG A 179 12.67 2.32 -7.55
N LYS A 180 13.82 2.32 -6.89
CA LYS A 180 14.72 3.47 -6.77
C LYS A 180 15.82 3.45 -7.82
N GLU A 181 16.41 2.27 -8.06
CA GLU A 181 17.48 2.07 -9.02
C GLU A 181 17.23 0.81 -9.86
N ARG A 182 18.22 0.44 -10.69
CA ARG A 182 18.09 -0.73 -11.59
C ARG A 182 17.77 -2.03 -10.85
N LYS A 183 18.40 -2.26 -9.69
CA LYS A 183 18.27 -3.48 -8.89
C LYS A 183 17.76 -3.23 -7.46
N SER A 184 17.56 -2.00 -7.05
CA SER A 184 17.14 -1.66 -5.71
C SER A 184 15.83 -0.88 -5.69
N GLY A 185 15.15 -0.96 -4.56
CA GLY A 185 13.90 -0.27 -4.31
C GLY A 185 13.46 -0.44 -2.87
N GLU A 186 12.21 -0.19 -2.63
CA GLU A 186 11.60 -0.21 -1.30
C GLU A 186 10.19 -0.80 -1.34
N ILE A 187 9.86 -1.53 -0.29
CA ILE A 187 8.49 -1.85 0.07
C ILE A 187 8.08 -0.85 1.14
N ILE A 188 7.06 -0.04 0.86
CA ILE A 188 6.62 1.02 1.76
C ILE A 188 5.20 0.72 2.21
N MET A 189 4.97 0.77 3.52
CA MET A 189 3.66 0.73 4.13
C MET A 189 3.24 2.15 4.53
N TYR A 190 2.05 2.57 4.11
CA TYR A 190 1.43 3.84 4.52
C TYR A 190 0.14 3.57 5.29
N TRP A 191 -0.01 4.18 6.44
CA TRP A 191 -1.27 4.18 7.17
C TRP A 191 -1.35 5.32 8.17
N GLU A 192 -2.53 5.95 8.26
CA GLU A 192 -2.75 7.17 9.02
C GLU A 192 -1.74 8.24 8.53
N LYS A 193 -0.87 8.74 9.35
CA LYS A 193 0.18 9.70 9.00
C LYS A 193 1.59 9.13 9.08
N LEU A 194 1.74 7.82 8.94
CA LEU A 194 3.04 7.18 8.96
C LEU A 194 3.32 6.42 7.67
N GLY A 195 4.55 6.59 7.17
CA GLY A 195 5.22 5.76 6.20
C GLY A 195 6.32 4.94 6.86
N VAL A 196 6.43 3.64 6.53
CA VAL A 196 7.53 2.79 6.99
C VAL A 196 8.07 2.03 5.80
N SER A 197 9.36 2.21 5.55
CA SER A 197 10.05 1.71 4.37
C SER A 197 10.97 0.54 4.70
N MET A 198 10.96 -0.48 3.85
CA MET A 198 11.86 -1.62 3.85
C MET A 198 12.69 -1.62 2.56
N PRO A 199 13.97 -1.24 2.62
CA PRO A 199 14.87 -1.33 1.47
C PRO A 199 15.07 -2.79 1.02
N ILE A 200 15.10 -3.01 -0.29
CA ILE A 200 15.24 -4.32 -0.90
C ILE A 200 16.07 -4.23 -2.19
N SER A 201 16.88 -5.23 -2.47
CA SER A 201 17.62 -5.34 -3.73
C SER A 201 17.39 -6.70 -4.36
N ALA A 202 17.21 -6.75 -5.68
CA ALA A 202 17.14 -8.00 -6.43
C ALA A 202 18.54 -8.60 -6.59
N ILE A 203 18.61 -9.92 -6.45
CA ILE A 203 19.82 -10.72 -6.72
C ILE A 203 19.60 -11.38 -8.09
N ASP A 204 20.47 -11.06 -9.06
CA ASP A 204 20.45 -11.68 -10.40
C ASP A 204 21.31 -12.94 -10.42
#